data_8321cae497d90e4db78b93b03ac92836
#
_entry.id   8321cae497d90e4db78b93b03ac92836
#
_cell.length_a   1.000
_cell.length_b   1.000
_cell.length_c   1.000
_cell.angle_alpha   90.00
_cell.angle_beta   90.00
_cell.angle_gamma   90.00
#
_symmetry.space_group_name_H-M   'P 1'
#
loop_
_entity.id
_entity.type
_entity.pdbx_description
1 polymer ?
#
loop_
_entity_poly.entity_id
_entity_poly.type
_entity_poly.pdbx_seq_one_letter_code
_entity_poly.pdbx_strand_id
1 'polypeptide(L)'
;LGIGLAKRDKGVAALAAVVGYLIMTGTIAALIPIFSPDVKSIDTGVIGALVMGLITVKLHNRYHNIQLPQVLGFFGGSRFVPIVTAFSAIFVGLVFFLIWPTFQQWLVSAGKSIASMGTFGTFLYGFLMRLSGAVGLHHMIYPLFWYSELGGVEMVNGEMIVGAQKIFFAQLADPNHHGLFTEGTRFFAGRFDTMMFGLPAACLAMYHCVPKKRRAQIGGLFLGAALTSFITGITEPIEFMFLFVAPWLYVFHAFLDGVSFFIADYLNISIGNTFSGGFIDFLLFGILQGDENTHWLRVIFVGIPWALLYYFSFIFLIRIFNVMTPGRGEETEENVEQETSSLTENAHKIIAALGNAKNIENVDACITRLRVSVKDVKAVDKATLKKLGAIDVLEVGGGVQAIFGAKAVLYKSEVNQILGKED
;
A
#
# COMPACT_ATOMS: atom_id res chain seq x y z
N LEU A 1 8.72 -6.83 -4.07
CA LEU A 1 8.96 -7.17 -5.47
C LEU A 1 9.79 -8.45 -5.58
N GLY A 2 11.01 -8.52 -5.00
CA GLY A 2 11.88 -9.69 -5.09
C GLY A 2 11.17 -10.99 -4.74
N ILE A 3 10.51 -11.05 -3.58
CA ILE A 3 9.77 -12.25 -3.13
C ILE A 3 8.52 -12.49 -4.00
N GLY A 4 7.75 -11.43 -4.31
CA GLY A 4 6.44 -11.55 -4.94
C GLY A 4 6.47 -11.88 -6.44
N LEU A 5 7.53 -11.51 -7.16
CA LEU A 5 7.62 -11.65 -8.61
C LEU A 5 8.71 -12.64 -9.08
N ALA A 6 9.57 -13.11 -8.18
CA ALA A 6 10.54 -14.15 -8.50
C ALA A 6 9.85 -15.52 -8.66
N LYS A 7 10.22 -16.24 -9.71
CA LYS A 7 9.64 -17.55 -10.04
C LYS A 7 10.15 -18.66 -9.12
N ARG A 8 11.42 -18.62 -8.70
CA ARG A 8 12.10 -19.58 -7.84
C ARG A 8 13.11 -18.84 -6.94
N ASP A 9 13.65 -19.52 -5.94
CA ASP A 9 14.70 -18.97 -5.03
C ASP A 9 14.38 -17.55 -4.56
N LYS A 10 13.15 -17.34 -4.08
CA LYS A 10 12.59 -16.03 -3.70
C LYS A 10 13.46 -15.29 -2.67
N GLY A 11 14.10 -16.03 -1.76
CA GLY A 11 15.03 -15.46 -0.77
C GLY A 11 16.26 -14.83 -1.42
N VAL A 12 16.84 -15.50 -2.44
CA VAL A 12 17.99 -14.96 -3.21
C VAL A 12 17.57 -13.71 -3.99
N ALA A 13 16.39 -13.73 -4.60
CA ALA A 13 15.86 -12.57 -5.32
C ALA A 13 15.64 -11.37 -4.38
N ALA A 14 15.14 -11.61 -3.16
CA ALA A 14 14.94 -10.57 -2.16
C ALA A 14 16.28 -9.97 -1.70
N LEU A 15 17.25 -10.83 -1.36
CA LEU A 15 18.59 -10.38 -0.97
C LEU A 15 19.27 -9.59 -2.10
N ALA A 16 19.22 -10.09 -3.33
CA ALA A 16 19.78 -9.41 -4.49
C ALA A 16 19.13 -8.03 -4.73
N ALA A 17 17.81 -7.89 -4.50
CA ALA A 17 17.12 -6.61 -4.62
C ALA A 17 17.58 -5.60 -3.56
N VAL A 18 17.75 -6.03 -2.32
CA VAL A 18 18.27 -5.18 -1.24
C VAL A 18 19.69 -4.74 -1.53
N VAL A 19 20.57 -5.68 -1.87
CA VAL A 19 21.98 -5.40 -2.22
C VAL A 19 22.06 -4.47 -3.43
N GLY A 20 21.24 -4.70 -4.46
CA GLY A 20 21.17 -3.83 -5.64
C GLY A 20 20.74 -2.40 -5.29
N TYR A 21 19.75 -2.23 -4.45
CA TYR A 21 19.32 -0.91 -3.99
C TYR A 21 20.43 -0.20 -3.20
N LEU A 22 21.09 -0.89 -2.29
CA LEU A 22 22.20 -0.31 -1.52
C LEU A 22 23.40 0.07 -2.40
N ILE A 23 23.72 -0.73 -3.41
CA ILE A 23 24.80 -0.40 -4.37
C ILE A 23 24.39 0.80 -5.23
N MET A 24 23.16 0.86 -5.72
CA MET A 24 22.64 2.00 -6.48
C MET A 24 22.73 3.30 -5.67
N THR A 25 22.23 3.30 -4.44
CA THR A 25 22.27 4.48 -3.57
C THR A 25 23.69 4.85 -3.17
N GLY A 26 24.55 3.85 -2.89
CA GLY A 26 25.99 4.05 -2.62
C GLY A 26 26.71 4.64 -3.84
N THR A 27 26.39 4.20 -5.05
CA THR A 27 26.96 4.79 -6.29
C THR A 27 26.58 6.25 -6.42
N ILE A 28 25.29 6.59 -6.20
CA ILE A 28 24.81 7.98 -6.23
C ILE A 28 25.57 8.81 -5.18
N ALA A 29 25.65 8.33 -3.94
CA ALA A 29 26.32 9.04 -2.86
C ALA A 29 27.82 9.26 -3.13
N ALA A 30 28.49 8.31 -3.76
CA ALA A 30 29.91 8.43 -4.13
C ALA A 30 30.17 9.44 -5.26
N LEU A 31 29.19 9.66 -6.13
CA LEU A 31 29.30 10.61 -7.26
C LEU A 31 29.04 12.06 -6.86
N ILE A 32 28.22 12.31 -5.84
CA ILE A 32 27.85 13.64 -5.38
C ILE A 32 29.08 14.53 -5.08
N PRO A 33 30.03 14.14 -4.23
CA PRO A 33 31.16 15.01 -3.91
C PRO A 33 32.11 15.26 -5.09
N ILE A 34 32.08 14.40 -6.10
CA ILE A 34 32.96 14.48 -7.28
C ILE A 34 32.37 15.43 -8.36
N PHE A 35 31.08 15.29 -8.64
CA PHE A 35 30.44 15.93 -9.79
C PHE A 35 29.40 17.00 -9.41
N SER A 36 28.92 17.02 -8.18
CA SER A 36 27.87 17.94 -7.71
C SER A 36 28.04 18.31 -6.24
N PRO A 37 29.17 18.93 -5.84
CA PRO A 37 29.52 19.18 -4.43
C PRO A 37 28.49 20.09 -3.72
N ASP A 38 27.72 20.88 -4.45
CA ASP A 38 26.69 21.75 -3.89
C ASP A 38 25.39 21.01 -3.55
N VAL A 39 25.24 19.75 -3.99
CA VAL A 39 24.07 18.92 -3.72
C VAL A 39 24.31 18.13 -2.44
N LYS A 40 23.50 18.35 -1.41
CA LYS A 40 23.64 17.66 -0.13
C LYS A 40 23.32 16.16 -0.22
N SER A 41 22.26 15.80 -0.94
CA SER A 41 21.84 14.41 -1.12
C SER A 41 20.90 14.27 -2.33
N ILE A 42 20.93 13.10 -2.94
CA ILE A 42 19.96 12.67 -3.95
C ILE A 42 19.20 11.48 -3.36
N ASP A 43 17.94 11.69 -3.01
CA ASP A 43 17.07 10.66 -2.47
C ASP A 43 16.11 10.17 -3.56
N THR A 44 16.33 8.94 -4.02
CA THR A 44 15.49 8.29 -5.03
C THR A 44 14.24 7.64 -4.43
N GLY A 45 14.18 7.53 -3.09
CA GLY A 45 13.04 7.00 -2.34
C GLY A 45 12.51 5.67 -2.88
N VAL A 46 11.20 5.57 -2.88
CA VAL A 46 10.47 4.36 -3.33
C VAL A 46 10.65 4.10 -4.82
N ILE A 47 10.79 5.12 -5.68
CA ILE A 47 10.98 4.91 -7.13
C ILE A 47 12.30 4.19 -7.38
N GLY A 48 13.39 4.60 -6.75
CA GLY A 48 14.67 3.89 -6.86
C GLY A 48 14.55 2.43 -6.43
N ALA A 49 13.84 2.17 -5.33
CA ALA A 49 13.59 0.81 -4.84
C ALA A 49 12.71 -0.01 -5.80
N LEU A 50 11.68 0.60 -6.40
CA LEU A 50 10.84 -0.06 -7.41
C LEU A 50 11.60 -0.42 -8.66
N VAL A 51 12.36 0.53 -9.22
CA VAL A 51 13.17 0.31 -10.44
C VAL A 51 14.21 -0.77 -10.20
N MET A 52 14.95 -0.68 -9.10
CA MET A 52 15.99 -1.67 -8.76
C MET A 52 15.38 -3.05 -8.50
N GLY A 53 14.24 -3.10 -7.80
CA GLY A 53 13.49 -4.33 -7.55
C GLY A 53 13.00 -5.01 -8.83
N LEU A 54 12.44 -4.26 -9.77
CA LEU A 54 11.98 -4.79 -11.06
C LEU A 54 13.14 -5.29 -11.92
N ILE A 55 14.25 -4.55 -11.96
CA ILE A 55 15.47 -4.97 -12.67
C ILE A 55 15.99 -6.26 -12.06
N THR A 56 16.10 -6.34 -10.74
CA THR A 56 16.57 -7.53 -10.04
C THR A 56 15.71 -8.75 -10.33
N VAL A 57 14.37 -8.60 -10.28
CA VAL A 57 13.45 -9.69 -10.60
C VAL A 57 13.64 -10.16 -12.04
N LYS A 58 13.78 -9.24 -12.98
CA LYS A 58 14.01 -9.57 -14.39
C LYS A 58 15.34 -10.34 -14.58
N LEU A 59 16.40 -9.89 -13.94
CA LEU A 59 17.71 -10.54 -13.94
C LEU A 59 17.63 -11.91 -13.26
N HIS A 60 16.97 -12.00 -12.10
CA HIS A 60 16.78 -13.25 -11.37
C HIS A 60 16.03 -14.29 -12.22
N ASN A 61 14.88 -13.94 -12.77
CA ASN A 61 14.07 -14.85 -13.58
C ASN A 61 14.79 -15.31 -14.86
N ARG A 62 15.77 -14.53 -15.34
CA ARG A 62 16.57 -14.88 -16.52
C ARG A 62 17.81 -15.72 -16.18
N TYR A 63 18.49 -15.44 -15.06
CA TYR A 63 19.84 -15.95 -14.80
C TYR A 63 19.94 -16.91 -13.60
N HIS A 64 18.87 -17.19 -12.86
CA HIS A 64 18.89 -18.07 -11.69
C HIS A 64 19.36 -19.52 -11.99
N ASN A 65 19.28 -19.97 -13.25
CA ASN A 65 19.71 -21.28 -13.72
C ASN A 65 20.93 -21.22 -14.66
N ILE A 66 21.67 -20.11 -14.69
CA ILE A 66 22.80 -19.95 -15.61
C ILE A 66 23.90 -20.98 -15.31
N GLN A 67 24.37 -21.65 -16.36
CA GLN A 67 25.54 -22.51 -16.31
C GLN A 67 26.76 -21.74 -16.81
N LEU A 68 27.75 -21.59 -15.96
CA LEU A 68 29.01 -20.95 -16.29
C LEU A 68 30.08 -21.98 -16.60
N PRO A 69 31.14 -21.63 -17.35
CA PRO A 69 32.29 -22.51 -17.56
C PRO A 69 32.83 -23.08 -16.24
N GLN A 70 33.43 -24.27 -16.28
CA GLN A 70 33.85 -25.02 -15.07
C GLN A 70 34.71 -24.19 -14.10
N VAL A 71 35.58 -23.31 -14.60
CA VAL A 71 36.40 -22.38 -13.80
C VAL A 71 35.59 -21.42 -12.99
N LEU A 72 34.41 -21.01 -13.47
CA LEU A 72 33.47 -20.07 -12.83
C LEU A 72 32.24 -20.78 -12.26
N GLY A 73 32.24 -22.11 -12.23
CA GLY A 73 31.10 -22.93 -11.84
C GLY A 73 30.55 -22.61 -10.45
N PHE A 74 31.40 -22.18 -9.51
CA PHE A 74 31.01 -21.72 -8.17
C PHE A 74 30.02 -20.54 -8.19
N PHE A 75 30.15 -19.67 -9.17
CA PHE A 75 29.31 -18.47 -9.33
C PHE A 75 28.06 -18.71 -10.17
N GLY A 76 27.84 -19.94 -10.64
CA GLY A 76 26.68 -20.30 -11.46
C GLY A 76 25.37 -20.37 -10.67
N GLY A 77 24.28 -20.54 -11.41
CA GLY A 77 22.93 -20.63 -10.83
C GLY A 77 22.48 -19.36 -10.12
N SER A 78 21.75 -19.53 -9.04
CA SER A 78 21.19 -18.41 -8.25
C SER A 78 22.26 -17.49 -7.63
N ARG A 79 23.48 -17.98 -7.45
CA ARG A 79 24.63 -17.18 -6.95
C ARG A 79 25.08 -16.09 -7.93
N PHE A 80 24.81 -16.27 -9.23
CA PHE A 80 25.13 -15.28 -10.25
C PHE A 80 24.23 -14.04 -10.17
N VAL A 81 23.01 -14.19 -9.65
CA VAL A 81 22.02 -13.11 -9.61
C VAL A 81 22.49 -11.90 -8.81
N PRO A 82 22.97 -12.00 -7.56
CA PRO A 82 23.50 -10.84 -6.85
C PRO A 82 24.65 -10.14 -7.60
N ILE A 83 25.50 -10.90 -8.29
CA ILE A 83 26.65 -10.35 -9.05
C ILE A 83 26.15 -9.48 -10.22
N VAL A 84 25.30 -10.04 -11.08
CA VAL A 84 24.77 -9.28 -12.24
C VAL A 84 23.89 -8.12 -11.78
N THR A 85 23.18 -8.27 -10.65
CA THR A 85 22.40 -7.18 -10.04
C THR A 85 23.31 -6.06 -9.54
N ALA A 86 24.45 -6.37 -8.93
CA ALA A 86 25.41 -5.37 -8.47
C ALA A 86 25.95 -4.51 -9.63
N PHE A 87 26.38 -5.14 -10.72
CA PHE A 87 26.81 -4.38 -11.92
C PHE A 87 25.68 -3.54 -12.52
N SER A 88 24.48 -4.08 -12.61
CA SER A 88 23.32 -3.33 -13.10
C SER A 88 22.98 -2.15 -12.19
N ALA A 89 23.13 -2.31 -10.85
CA ALA A 89 22.85 -1.28 -9.88
C ALA A 89 23.81 -0.08 -9.99
N ILE A 90 25.09 -0.32 -10.30
CA ILE A 90 26.04 0.78 -10.59
C ILE A 90 25.57 1.58 -11.79
N PHE A 91 25.18 0.90 -12.87
CA PHE A 91 24.68 1.58 -14.08
C PHE A 91 23.38 2.35 -13.80
N VAL A 92 22.45 1.73 -13.08
CA VAL A 92 21.20 2.41 -12.67
C VAL A 92 21.49 3.60 -11.78
N GLY A 93 22.45 3.49 -10.86
CA GLY A 93 22.92 4.60 -10.01
C GLY A 93 23.46 5.80 -10.82
N LEU A 94 24.24 5.52 -11.86
CA LEU A 94 24.73 6.56 -12.80
C LEU A 94 23.56 7.27 -13.51
N VAL A 95 22.58 6.50 -14.00
CA VAL A 95 21.40 7.06 -14.69
C VAL A 95 20.57 7.93 -13.71
N PHE A 96 20.32 7.42 -12.50
CA PHE A 96 19.60 8.20 -11.47
C PHE A 96 20.37 9.45 -11.07
N PHE A 97 21.69 9.38 -10.92
CA PHE A 97 22.52 10.55 -10.61
C PHE A 97 22.35 11.67 -11.64
N LEU A 98 22.21 11.33 -12.92
CA LEU A 98 22.04 12.31 -14.00
C LEU A 98 20.62 12.89 -14.08
N ILE A 99 19.60 12.06 -13.88
CA ILE A 99 18.21 12.44 -14.16
C ILE A 99 17.49 12.93 -12.88
N TRP A 100 17.77 12.29 -11.75
CA TRP A 100 17.00 12.48 -10.52
C TRP A 100 17.06 13.90 -9.93
N PRO A 101 18.17 14.63 -9.94
CA PRO A 101 18.23 15.98 -9.37
C PRO A 101 17.19 16.92 -9.97
N THR A 102 16.98 16.86 -11.29
CA THR A 102 15.96 17.67 -11.97
C THR A 102 14.56 17.32 -11.51
N PHE A 103 14.26 16.02 -11.39
CA PHE A 103 12.98 15.54 -10.92
C PHE A 103 12.75 15.90 -9.44
N GLN A 104 13.75 15.75 -8.59
CA GLN A 104 13.71 16.13 -7.18
C GLN A 104 13.47 17.63 -6.99
N GLN A 105 14.15 18.47 -7.76
CA GLN A 105 13.93 19.94 -7.75
C GLN A 105 12.51 20.29 -8.15
N TRP A 106 11.95 19.61 -9.15
CA TRP A 106 10.56 19.82 -9.56
C TRP A 106 9.58 19.43 -8.42
N LEU A 107 9.79 18.30 -7.76
CA LEU A 107 8.98 17.86 -6.60
C LEU A 107 9.05 18.87 -5.45
N VAL A 108 10.26 19.35 -5.11
CA VAL A 108 10.44 20.36 -4.05
C VAL A 108 9.77 21.68 -4.43
N SER A 109 9.85 22.10 -5.69
CA SER A 109 9.20 23.33 -6.18
C SER A 109 7.67 23.21 -6.13
N ALA A 110 7.11 22.07 -6.53
CA ALA A 110 5.69 21.78 -6.39
C ALA A 110 5.26 21.78 -4.92
N GLY A 111 6.05 21.16 -4.04
CA GLY A 111 5.83 21.18 -2.60
C GLY A 111 5.83 22.59 -2.00
N LYS A 112 6.78 23.45 -2.41
CA LYS A 112 6.82 24.86 -2.01
C LYS A 112 5.55 25.61 -2.44
N SER A 113 5.09 25.38 -3.66
CA SER A 113 3.86 25.99 -4.16
C SER A 113 2.65 25.55 -3.30
N ILE A 114 2.53 24.25 -2.99
CA ILE A 114 1.48 23.71 -2.12
C ILE A 114 1.56 24.34 -0.73
N ALA A 115 2.73 24.37 -0.10
CA ALA A 115 2.93 24.93 1.24
C ALA A 115 2.57 26.43 1.29
N SER A 116 2.82 27.20 0.22
CA SER A 116 2.53 28.64 0.14
C SER A 116 1.04 28.97 -0.06
N MET A 117 0.20 28.02 -0.42
CA MET A 117 -1.25 28.21 -0.67
C MET A 117 -2.10 28.22 0.59
N GLY A 118 -1.51 28.18 1.78
CA GLY A 118 -2.24 28.16 3.04
C GLY A 118 -3.17 26.94 3.14
N THR A 119 -4.37 27.12 3.67
CA THR A 119 -5.35 26.04 3.86
C THR A 119 -5.80 25.37 2.54
N PHE A 120 -5.78 26.09 1.41
CA PHE A 120 -6.02 25.44 0.11
C PHE A 120 -4.87 24.52 -0.28
N GLY A 121 -3.64 24.82 0.14
CA GLY A 121 -2.50 23.94 -0.03
C GLY A 121 -2.66 22.61 0.72
N THR A 122 -3.25 22.61 1.91
CA THR A 122 -3.53 21.37 2.65
C THR A 122 -4.60 20.52 1.96
N PHE A 123 -5.61 21.14 1.33
CA PHE A 123 -6.54 20.42 0.44
C PHE A 123 -5.80 19.70 -0.68
N LEU A 124 -4.94 20.44 -1.43
CA LEU A 124 -4.18 19.85 -2.52
C LEU A 124 -3.24 18.74 -2.04
N TYR A 125 -2.60 18.95 -0.90
CA TYR A 125 -1.74 17.93 -0.29
C TYR A 125 -2.53 16.66 0.02
N GLY A 126 -3.65 16.75 0.75
CA GLY A 126 -4.49 15.59 1.09
C GLY A 126 -5.03 14.87 -0.15
N PHE A 127 -5.54 15.64 -1.13
CA PHE A 127 -6.04 15.10 -2.40
C PHE A 127 -4.95 14.33 -3.17
N LEU A 128 -3.76 14.93 -3.36
CA LEU A 128 -2.65 14.31 -4.07
C LEU A 128 -2.08 13.11 -3.32
N MET A 129 -1.98 13.21 -1.98
CA MET A 129 -1.56 12.10 -1.12
C MET A 129 -2.45 10.90 -1.31
N ARG A 130 -3.77 11.09 -1.26
CA ARG A 130 -4.74 10.02 -1.43
C ARG A 130 -4.76 9.49 -2.86
N LEU A 131 -4.79 10.36 -3.86
CA LEU A 131 -4.80 9.97 -5.27
C LEU A 131 -3.56 9.14 -5.65
N SER A 132 -2.38 9.57 -5.19
CA SER A 132 -1.12 8.85 -5.44
C SER A 132 -0.98 7.58 -4.60
N GLY A 133 -1.77 7.44 -3.53
CA GLY A 133 -1.84 6.26 -2.67
C GLY A 133 -2.24 5.00 -3.42
N ALA A 134 -3.13 5.11 -4.40
CA ALA A 134 -3.56 4.01 -5.27
C ALA A 134 -2.41 3.20 -5.89
N VAL A 135 -1.31 3.88 -6.20
CA VAL A 135 -0.10 3.32 -6.83
C VAL A 135 1.14 3.36 -5.92
N GLY A 136 0.97 3.73 -4.64
CA GLY A 136 2.05 3.80 -3.66
C GLY A 136 2.99 5.01 -3.79
N LEU A 137 2.70 5.96 -4.68
CA LEU A 137 3.56 7.14 -4.90
C LEU A 137 3.43 8.21 -3.81
N HIS A 138 2.45 8.11 -2.90
CA HIS A 138 2.33 9.00 -1.74
C HIS A 138 3.59 8.99 -0.85
N HIS A 139 4.36 7.89 -0.85
CA HIS A 139 5.66 7.80 -0.17
C HIS A 139 6.72 8.77 -0.70
N MET A 140 6.50 9.44 -1.81
CA MET A 140 7.37 10.50 -2.33
C MET A 140 6.92 11.88 -1.89
N ILE A 141 5.63 12.05 -1.58
CA ILE A 141 5.04 13.35 -1.27
C ILE A 141 5.20 13.67 0.22
N TYR A 142 4.77 12.77 1.11
CA TYR A 142 4.76 13.10 2.55
C TYR A 142 6.17 13.38 3.14
N PRO A 143 7.28 12.73 2.72
CA PRO A 143 8.58 13.01 3.30
C PRO A 143 9.05 14.46 3.07
N LEU A 144 8.59 15.08 1.97
CA LEU A 144 8.88 16.48 1.67
C LEU A 144 8.34 17.42 2.76
N PHE A 145 7.19 17.10 3.34
CA PHE A 145 6.57 17.91 4.40
C PHE A 145 6.98 17.43 5.80
N TRP A 146 7.15 16.13 5.98
CA TRP A 146 7.45 15.58 7.31
C TRP A 146 8.89 15.81 7.76
N TYR A 147 9.84 15.80 6.82
CA TYR A 147 11.28 15.73 7.14
C TYR A 147 12.11 16.87 6.55
N SER A 148 11.53 17.75 5.72
CA SER A 148 12.23 18.89 5.13
C SER A 148 11.65 20.24 5.57
N GLU A 149 12.28 21.32 5.14
CA GLU A 149 11.86 22.69 5.43
C GLU A 149 10.41 23.02 4.99
N LEU A 150 9.84 22.23 4.07
CA LEU A 150 8.44 22.41 3.65
C LEU A 150 7.42 22.15 4.77
N GLY A 151 7.81 21.35 5.75
CA GLY A 151 7.00 21.10 6.95
C GLY A 151 7.21 22.07 8.09
N GLY A 152 8.14 23.01 7.91
CA GLY A 152 8.48 24.02 8.91
C GLY A 152 9.93 23.92 9.40
N VAL A 153 10.37 25.02 10.00
CA VAL A 153 11.66 25.15 10.68
C VAL A 153 11.42 25.91 11.97
N GLU A 154 11.61 25.29 13.11
CA GLU A 154 11.33 25.89 14.41
C GLU A 154 12.49 25.67 15.40
N MET A 155 12.64 26.61 16.34
CA MET A 155 13.56 26.48 17.46
C MET A 155 12.86 25.80 18.63
N VAL A 156 13.35 24.62 19.02
CA VAL A 156 12.84 23.89 20.19
C VAL A 156 14.02 23.59 21.12
N ASN A 157 13.92 23.98 22.36
CA ASN A 157 14.99 23.82 23.38
C ASN A 157 16.37 24.35 22.95
N GLY A 158 16.41 25.42 22.13
CA GLY A 158 17.67 26.02 21.65
C GLY A 158 18.29 25.33 20.43
N GLU A 159 17.64 24.30 19.89
CA GLU A 159 18.04 23.63 18.66
C GLU A 159 17.09 23.96 17.50
N MET A 160 17.66 24.14 16.31
CA MET A 160 16.87 24.35 15.09
C MET A 160 16.42 23.01 14.55
N ILE A 161 15.13 22.74 14.60
CA ILE A 161 14.51 21.51 14.14
C ILE A 161 13.81 21.75 12.82
N VAL A 162 13.99 20.81 11.87
CA VAL A 162 13.45 20.91 10.50
C VAL A 162 12.52 19.74 10.22
N GLY A 163 11.35 20.07 9.67
CA GLY A 163 10.33 19.10 9.24
C GLY A 163 9.24 18.85 10.29
N ALA A 164 8.00 18.85 9.80
CA ALA A 164 6.80 18.82 10.64
C ALA A 164 6.79 17.74 11.71
N GLN A 165 7.17 16.50 11.34
CA GLN A 165 7.15 15.39 12.30
C GLN A 165 8.26 15.51 13.36
N LYS A 166 9.46 15.95 12.96
CA LYS A 166 10.57 16.13 13.91
C LYS A 166 10.29 17.26 14.89
N ILE A 167 9.72 18.38 14.40
CA ILE A 167 9.33 19.51 15.25
C ILE A 167 8.28 19.05 16.24
N PHE A 168 7.24 18.34 15.77
CA PHE A 168 6.18 17.81 16.62
C PHE A 168 6.75 16.95 17.76
N PHE A 169 7.63 16.00 17.46
CA PHE A 169 8.22 15.13 18.49
C PHE A 169 9.19 15.86 19.41
N ALA A 170 9.90 16.89 18.93
CA ALA A 170 10.74 17.71 19.78
C ALA A 170 9.89 18.54 20.75
N GLN A 171 8.79 19.14 20.30
CA GLN A 171 7.82 19.85 21.14
C GLN A 171 7.11 18.91 22.12
N LEU A 172 6.76 17.70 21.69
CA LEU A 172 6.14 16.69 22.56
C LEU A 172 7.08 16.24 23.69
N ALA A 173 8.38 16.22 23.43
CA ALA A 173 9.41 15.86 24.43
C ALA A 173 9.79 17.04 25.34
N ASP A 174 9.36 18.25 25.02
CA ASP A 174 9.66 19.46 25.81
C ASP A 174 8.65 19.65 26.93
N PRO A 175 9.06 19.51 28.22
CA PRO A 175 8.16 19.72 29.35
C PRO A 175 7.63 21.15 29.47
N ASN A 176 8.28 22.12 28.82
CA ASN A 176 7.89 23.54 28.86
C ASN A 176 7.07 23.93 27.64
N HIS A 177 6.72 23.02 26.75
CA HIS A 177 5.86 23.33 25.62
C HIS A 177 4.43 23.57 26.10
N HIS A 178 3.87 24.72 25.71
CA HIS A 178 2.50 25.12 26.01
C HIS A 178 1.81 25.64 24.76
N GLY A 179 0.54 25.28 24.58
CA GLY A 179 -0.27 25.66 23.42
C GLY A 179 -0.20 24.67 22.29
N LEU A 180 -0.74 25.04 21.14
CA LEU A 180 -0.81 24.14 20.00
C LEU A 180 0.57 23.72 19.51
N PHE A 181 0.69 22.46 19.11
CA PHE A 181 1.89 21.98 18.46
C PHE A 181 2.11 22.69 17.11
N THR A 182 3.28 22.44 16.51
CA THR A 182 3.71 23.07 15.26
C THR A 182 2.62 23.14 14.18
N GLU A 183 2.59 24.22 13.42
CA GLU A 183 1.70 24.37 12.25
C GLU A 183 1.93 23.23 11.22
N GLY A 184 3.09 22.59 11.22
CA GLY A 184 3.38 21.45 10.36
C GLY A 184 2.42 20.27 10.52
N THR A 185 1.73 20.16 11.68
CA THR A 185 0.68 19.15 11.93
C THR A 185 -0.49 19.24 10.95
N ARG A 186 -0.70 20.38 10.27
CA ARG A 186 -1.67 20.57 9.18
C ARG A 186 -1.50 19.54 8.04
N PHE A 187 -0.30 18.97 7.88
CA PHE A 187 -0.01 17.90 6.92
C PHE A 187 -0.26 16.49 7.48
N PHE A 188 -0.80 16.38 8.71
CA PHE A 188 -1.15 15.10 9.33
C PHE A 188 -2.63 15.03 9.70
N ALA A 189 -3.17 16.12 10.29
CA ALA A 189 -4.41 16.12 11.05
C ALA A 189 -5.64 15.71 10.21
N GLY A 190 -5.69 16.05 8.93
CA GLY A 190 -6.82 15.72 8.06
C GLY A 190 -7.06 14.22 7.84
N ARG A 191 -6.11 13.36 8.18
CA ARG A 191 -6.26 11.91 8.03
C ARG A 191 -7.25 11.31 9.01
N PHE A 192 -7.34 11.86 10.23
CA PHE A 192 -8.13 11.26 11.31
C PHE A 192 -9.61 11.16 10.95
N ASP A 193 -10.19 12.22 10.39
CA ASP A 193 -11.60 12.23 9.99
C ASP A 193 -11.90 11.20 8.92
N THR A 194 -11.03 11.06 7.92
CA THR A 194 -11.21 10.10 6.83
C THR A 194 -10.98 8.66 7.29
N MET A 195 -9.90 8.40 8.05
CA MET A 195 -9.49 7.04 8.39
C MET A 195 -10.29 6.44 9.54
N MET A 196 -10.70 7.25 10.52
CA MET A 196 -11.46 6.79 11.67
C MET A 196 -12.98 6.85 11.45
N PHE A 197 -13.48 7.78 10.67
CA PHE A 197 -14.91 8.00 10.50
C PHE A 197 -15.37 7.73 9.06
N GLY A 198 -14.74 8.35 8.06
CA GLY A 198 -15.17 8.28 6.66
C GLY A 198 -15.11 6.87 6.08
N LEU A 199 -13.95 6.24 6.09
CA LEU A 199 -13.75 4.91 5.50
C LEU A 199 -14.50 3.78 6.23
N PRO A 200 -14.56 3.73 7.57
CA PRO A 200 -15.47 2.81 8.26
C PRO A 200 -16.94 3.00 7.86
N ALA A 201 -17.39 4.24 7.67
CA ALA A 201 -18.74 4.53 7.18
C ALA A 201 -18.94 4.10 5.72
N ALA A 202 -17.92 4.25 4.85
CA ALA A 202 -17.93 3.69 3.49
C ALA A 202 -18.04 2.16 3.50
N CYS A 203 -17.35 1.46 4.41
CA CYS A 203 -17.51 0.02 4.62
C CYS A 203 -18.95 -0.34 4.96
N LEU A 204 -19.54 0.37 5.90
CA LEU A 204 -20.94 0.17 6.30
C LEU A 204 -21.89 0.44 5.13
N ALA A 205 -21.63 1.46 4.31
CA ALA A 205 -22.38 1.76 3.10
C ALA A 205 -22.30 0.63 2.08
N MET A 206 -21.10 0.14 1.79
CA MET A 206 -20.89 -1.01 0.90
C MET A 206 -21.61 -2.25 1.42
N TYR A 207 -21.47 -2.57 2.72
CA TYR A 207 -22.17 -3.69 3.36
C TYR A 207 -23.70 -3.57 3.23
N HIS A 208 -24.28 -2.39 3.44
CA HIS A 208 -25.72 -2.17 3.28
C HIS A 208 -26.18 -2.25 1.82
N CYS A 209 -25.30 -2.06 0.86
CA CYS A 209 -25.59 -2.29 -0.56
C CYS A 209 -25.56 -3.77 -0.95
N VAL A 210 -25.02 -4.66 -0.12
CA VAL A 210 -25.04 -6.12 -0.35
C VAL A 210 -26.46 -6.67 -0.16
N PRO A 211 -26.94 -7.60 -1.01
CA PRO A 211 -28.20 -8.31 -0.81
C PRO A 211 -28.28 -8.98 0.58
N LYS A 212 -29.44 -8.88 1.24
CA LYS A 212 -29.59 -9.36 2.64
C LYS A 212 -29.13 -10.80 2.85
N LYS A 213 -29.37 -11.68 1.88
CA LYS A 213 -29.01 -13.11 1.93
C LYS A 213 -27.49 -13.35 2.06
N ARG A 214 -26.67 -12.43 1.56
CA ARG A 214 -25.17 -12.55 1.53
C ARG A 214 -24.47 -11.78 2.63
N ARG A 215 -25.19 -10.91 3.35
CA ARG A 215 -24.56 -10.05 4.36
C ARG A 215 -23.82 -10.81 5.46
N ALA A 216 -24.38 -11.96 5.89
CA ALA A 216 -23.74 -12.78 6.91
C ALA A 216 -22.37 -13.32 6.47
N GLN A 217 -22.23 -13.70 5.20
CA GLN A 217 -20.98 -14.26 4.65
C GLN A 217 -19.86 -13.21 4.52
N ILE A 218 -20.23 -11.96 4.18
CA ILE A 218 -19.23 -10.93 3.87
C ILE A 218 -19.04 -9.93 5.02
N GLY A 219 -19.88 -10.00 6.06
CA GLY A 219 -19.84 -9.07 7.18
C GLY A 219 -18.50 -9.02 7.89
N GLY A 220 -17.84 -10.17 8.05
CA GLY A 220 -16.52 -10.26 8.66
C GLY A 220 -15.43 -9.52 7.88
N LEU A 221 -15.48 -9.54 6.53
CA LEU A 221 -14.55 -8.82 5.67
C LEU A 221 -14.69 -7.30 5.88
N PHE A 222 -15.92 -6.77 5.83
CA PHE A 222 -16.16 -5.34 6.00
C PHE A 222 -15.83 -4.87 7.41
N LEU A 223 -16.21 -5.65 8.44
CA LEU A 223 -15.90 -5.31 9.83
C LEU A 223 -14.38 -5.31 10.08
N GLY A 224 -13.67 -6.33 9.60
CA GLY A 224 -12.21 -6.41 9.73
C GLY A 224 -11.50 -5.25 9.06
N ALA A 225 -11.90 -4.90 7.84
CA ALA A 225 -11.34 -3.75 7.11
C ALA A 225 -11.65 -2.42 7.81
N ALA A 226 -12.89 -2.22 8.30
CA ALA A 226 -13.30 -1.02 9.02
C ALA A 226 -12.52 -0.87 10.34
N LEU A 227 -12.36 -1.94 11.12
CA LEU A 227 -11.57 -1.93 12.35
C LEU A 227 -10.08 -1.67 12.07
N THR A 228 -9.53 -2.23 11.00
CA THR A 228 -8.15 -1.98 10.59
C THR A 228 -7.94 -0.48 10.31
N SER A 229 -8.82 0.14 9.51
CA SER A 229 -8.77 1.57 9.24
C SER A 229 -8.93 2.39 10.51
N PHE A 230 -9.94 2.11 11.33
CA PHE A 230 -10.23 2.85 12.55
C PHE A 230 -9.07 2.79 13.56
N ILE A 231 -8.54 1.59 13.83
CA ILE A 231 -7.53 1.40 14.88
C ILE A 231 -6.15 1.86 14.41
N THR A 232 -5.73 1.42 13.22
CA THR A 232 -4.35 1.60 12.75
C THR A 232 -4.19 2.68 11.68
N GLY A 233 -5.29 3.12 11.04
CA GLY A 233 -5.24 4.01 9.88
C GLY A 233 -4.76 3.34 8.58
N ILE A 234 -4.69 2.00 8.52
CA ILE A 234 -4.39 1.27 7.28
C ILE A 234 -5.67 1.19 6.45
N THR A 235 -5.69 1.84 5.30
CA THR A 235 -6.90 2.07 4.51
C THR A 235 -7.02 1.20 3.25
N GLU A 236 -5.92 0.62 2.79
CA GLU A 236 -5.85 -0.17 1.56
C GLU A 236 -6.86 -1.32 1.50
N PRO A 237 -7.16 -2.04 2.59
CA PRO A 237 -8.18 -3.10 2.53
C PRO A 237 -9.56 -2.59 2.13
N ILE A 238 -9.92 -1.35 2.52
CA ILE A 238 -11.19 -0.71 2.15
C ILE A 238 -11.11 -0.13 0.74
N GLU A 239 -10.06 0.63 0.46
CA GLU A 239 -9.87 1.34 -0.79
C GLU A 239 -9.86 0.39 -1.98
N PHE A 240 -9.20 -0.76 -1.85
CA PHE A 240 -9.14 -1.76 -2.91
C PHE A 240 -10.48 -2.45 -3.19
N MET A 241 -11.45 -2.37 -2.27
CA MET A 241 -12.80 -2.90 -2.51
C MET A 241 -13.55 -2.10 -3.59
N PHE A 242 -13.21 -0.83 -3.79
CA PHE A 242 -13.87 0.00 -4.79
C PHE A 242 -12.92 0.59 -5.84
N LEU A 243 -11.62 0.70 -5.58
CA LEU A 243 -10.64 1.24 -6.52
C LEU A 243 -10.65 0.52 -7.88
N PHE A 244 -10.66 -0.83 -7.86
CA PHE A 244 -10.56 -1.62 -9.08
C PHE A 244 -11.88 -1.77 -9.83
N VAL A 245 -13.02 -1.63 -9.15
CA VAL A 245 -14.35 -1.76 -9.74
C VAL A 245 -14.94 -0.42 -10.14
N ALA A 246 -14.50 0.67 -9.52
CA ALA A 246 -14.93 2.04 -9.78
C ALA A 246 -13.81 3.05 -9.49
N PRO A 247 -12.78 3.20 -10.35
CA PRO A 247 -11.68 4.14 -10.12
C PRO A 247 -12.14 5.59 -9.88
N TRP A 248 -13.24 6.00 -10.51
CA TRP A 248 -13.84 7.32 -10.31
C TRP A 248 -14.35 7.53 -8.87
N LEU A 249 -14.83 6.45 -8.21
CA LEU A 249 -15.26 6.51 -6.81
C LEU A 249 -14.04 6.71 -5.89
N TYR A 250 -12.88 6.17 -6.28
CA TYR A 250 -11.61 6.44 -5.60
C TYR A 250 -11.18 7.90 -5.76
N VAL A 251 -11.33 8.49 -6.94
CA VAL A 251 -11.06 9.93 -7.15
C VAL A 251 -12.00 10.78 -6.28
N PHE A 252 -13.28 10.41 -6.18
CA PHE A 252 -14.23 11.07 -5.29
C PHE A 252 -13.79 10.96 -3.81
N HIS A 253 -13.36 9.76 -3.38
CA HIS A 253 -12.80 9.57 -2.04
C HIS A 253 -11.55 10.43 -1.82
N ALA A 254 -10.63 10.49 -2.80
CA ALA A 254 -9.44 11.34 -2.71
C ALA A 254 -9.80 12.83 -2.57
N PHE A 255 -10.83 13.28 -3.31
CA PHE A 255 -11.35 14.66 -3.18
C PHE A 255 -11.87 14.91 -1.75
N LEU A 256 -12.66 14.00 -1.20
CA LEU A 256 -13.11 14.12 0.19
C LEU A 256 -11.93 14.16 1.18
N ASP A 257 -10.91 13.32 0.99
CA ASP A 257 -9.72 13.35 1.84
C ASP A 257 -9.02 14.71 1.81
N GLY A 258 -8.90 15.33 0.62
CA GLY A 258 -8.43 16.71 0.48
C GLY A 258 -9.28 17.71 1.28
N VAL A 259 -10.62 17.60 1.20
CA VAL A 259 -11.53 18.44 1.99
C VAL A 259 -11.35 18.22 3.50
N SER A 260 -11.08 16.99 3.93
CA SER A 260 -10.78 16.67 5.33
C SER A 260 -9.52 17.40 5.80
N PHE A 261 -8.44 17.41 5.01
CA PHE A 261 -7.23 18.18 5.32
C PHE A 261 -7.49 19.69 5.38
N PHE A 262 -8.30 20.21 4.46
CA PHE A 262 -8.71 21.61 4.47
C PHE A 262 -9.44 21.97 5.76
N ILE A 263 -10.42 21.17 6.17
CA ILE A 263 -11.23 21.40 7.37
C ILE A 263 -10.35 21.30 8.64
N ALA A 264 -9.48 20.29 8.71
CA ALA A 264 -8.58 20.10 9.84
C ALA A 264 -7.65 21.29 10.04
N ASP A 265 -7.06 21.81 8.97
CA ASP A 265 -6.22 23.01 8.99
C ASP A 265 -7.02 24.26 9.36
N TYR A 266 -8.17 24.48 8.73
CA TYR A 266 -9.06 25.60 9.04
C TYR A 266 -9.48 25.63 10.51
N LEU A 267 -9.69 24.46 11.10
CA LEU A 267 -10.02 24.30 12.51
C LEU A 267 -8.78 24.24 13.43
N ASN A 268 -7.58 24.44 12.92
CA ASN A 268 -6.33 24.36 13.68
C ASN A 268 -6.23 23.06 14.52
N ILE A 269 -6.57 21.91 13.93
CA ILE A 269 -6.37 20.61 14.56
C ILE A 269 -4.88 20.30 14.49
N SER A 270 -4.24 20.16 15.67
CA SER A 270 -2.79 20.07 15.81
C SER A 270 -2.37 18.73 16.40
N ILE A 271 -2.72 17.63 15.71
CA ILE A 271 -2.42 16.27 16.13
C ILE A 271 -1.29 15.72 15.25
N GLY A 272 -0.21 15.26 15.89
CA GLY A 272 0.86 14.57 15.20
C GLY A 272 0.53 13.12 14.86
N ASN A 273 1.42 12.45 14.16
CA ASN A 273 1.33 11.02 13.94
C ASN A 273 2.72 10.37 13.82
N THR A 274 2.77 9.07 14.11
CA THR A 274 3.95 8.25 13.85
C THR A 274 3.84 7.51 12.54
N PHE A 275 2.72 6.83 12.34
CA PHE A 275 2.51 5.91 11.24
C PHE A 275 1.33 6.32 10.35
N SER A 276 0.14 6.51 10.95
CA SER A 276 -1.07 6.82 10.18
C SER A 276 -2.15 7.48 11.06
N GLY A 277 -3.26 7.93 10.45
CA GLY A 277 -4.37 8.64 11.11
C GLY A 277 -5.38 7.72 11.80
N GLY A 278 -4.95 6.66 12.48
CA GLY A 278 -5.83 5.76 13.25
C GLY A 278 -6.00 6.15 14.72
N PHE A 279 -6.86 5.41 15.40
CA PHE A 279 -7.19 5.67 16.82
C PHE A 279 -5.98 5.58 17.76
N ILE A 280 -4.99 4.75 17.42
CA ILE A 280 -3.75 4.64 18.23
C ILE A 280 -3.03 5.98 18.27
N ASP A 281 -2.73 6.57 17.11
CA ASP A 281 -2.06 7.87 17.02
C ASP A 281 -2.97 9.00 17.54
N PHE A 282 -4.27 8.94 17.28
CA PHE A 282 -5.25 9.87 17.83
C PHE A 282 -5.27 9.88 19.35
N LEU A 283 -5.22 8.71 19.98
CA LEU A 283 -5.15 8.59 21.43
C LEU A 283 -3.83 9.16 21.98
N LEU A 284 -2.71 8.73 21.43
CA LEU A 284 -1.36 9.07 21.94
C LEU A 284 -1.01 10.54 21.71
N PHE A 285 -1.30 11.08 20.54
CA PHE A 285 -0.87 12.40 20.10
C PHE A 285 -2.00 13.45 20.05
N GLY A 286 -3.23 13.03 20.27
CA GLY A 286 -4.40 13.89 20.40
C GLY A 286 -4.91 13.92 21.83
N ILE A 287 -5.63 12.88 22.24
CA ILE A 287 -6.37 12.85 23.52
C ILE A 287 -5.43 13.02 24.73
N LEU A 288 -4.34 12.23 24.78
CA LEU A 288 -3.42 12.26 25.93
C LEU A 288 -2.62 13.56 26.04
N GLN A 289 -2.52 14.35 24.96
CA GLN A 289 -1.85 15.65 24.97
C GLN A 289 -2.78 16.80 25.37
N GLY A 290 -4.07 16.53 25.53
CA GLY A 290 -5.07 17.54 25.91
C GLY A 290 -5.57 18.38 24.72
N ASP A 291 -6.77 18.93 24.89
CA ASP A 291 -7.42 19.71 23.83
C ASP A 291 -6.76 21.09 23.63
N GLU A 292 -6.16 21.66 24.65
CA GLU A 292 -5.43 22.94 24.58
C GLU A 292 -4.22 22.86 23.62
N ASN A 293 -3.58 21.68 23.50
CA ASN A 293 -2.40 21.47 22.68
C ASN A 293 -2.73 20.92 21.30
N THR A 294 -3.92 20.30 21.11
CA THR A 294 -4.20 19.51 19.91
C THR A 294 -5.52 19.80 19.22
N HIS A 295 -6.47 20.41 19.92
CA HIS A 295 -7.87 20.56 19.48
C HIS A 295 -8.51 19.22 19.03
N TRP A 296 -8.19 18.09 19.71
CA TRP A 296 -8.65 16.76 19.32
C TRP A 296 -10.17 16.61 19.36
N LEU A 297 -10.89 17.36 20.21
CA LEU A 297 -12.36 17.34 20.25
C LEU A 297 -12.96 17.73 18.89
N ARG A 298 -12.30 18.61 18.15
CA ARG A 298 -12.76 19.05 16.82
C ARG A 298 -12.80 17.90 15.82
N VAL A 299 -11.88 16.92 15.91
CA VAL A 299 -11.92 15.70 15.09
C VAL A 299 -13.21 14.91 15.31
N ILE A 300 -13.68 14.80 16.54
CA ILE A 300 -14.94 14.10 16.85
C ILE A 300 -16.14 14.87 16.27
N PHE A 301 -16.15 16.21 16.44
CA PHE A 301 -17.23 17.05 15.93
C PHE A 301 -17.30 17.05 14.40
N VAL A 302 -16.17 17.01 13.72
CA VAL A 302 -16.09 16.87 12.25
C VAL A 302 -16.35 15.43 11.82
N GLY A 303 -15.78 14.46 12.51
CA GLY A 303 -15.81 13.04 12.15
C GLY A 303 -17.23 12.46 12.07
N ILE A 304 -18.14 12.88 12.97
CA ILE A 304 -19.53 12.38 12.93
C ILE A 304 -20.25 12.82 11.65
N PRO A 305 -20.32 14.14 11.30
CA PRO A 305 -20.86 14.56 10.00
C PRO A 305 -20.10 13.94 8.81
N TRP A 306 -18.79 13.74 8.94
CA TRP A 306 -17.94 13.11 7.93
C TRP A 306 -18.34 11.66 7.65
N ALA A 307 -18.59 10.90 8.71
CA ALA A 307 -19.13 9.53 8.58
C ALA A 307 -20.48 9.51 7.87
N LEU A 308 -21.38 10.43 8.19
CA LEU A 308 -22.68 10.53 7.51
C LEU A 308 -22.52 10.90 6.04
N LEU A 309 -21.64 11.86 5.72
CA LEU A 309 -21.32 12.25 4.34
C LEU A 309 -20.82 11.05 3.53
N TYR A 310 -19.82 10.29 4.06
CA TYR A 310 -19.31 9.10 3.40
C TYR A 310 -20.38 8.02 3.25
N TYR A 311 -21.13 7.75 4.29
CA TYR A 311 -22.16 6.72 4.26
C TYR A 311 -23.22 6.99 3.19
N PHE A 312 -23.80 8.17 3.18
CA PHE A 312 -24.86 8.50 2.24
C PHE A 312 -24.36 8.68 0.80
N SER A 313 -23.20 9.32 0.62
CA SER A 313 -22.62 9.47 -0.71
C SER A 313 -22.21 8.13 -1.32
N PHE A 314 -21.61 7.23 -0.55
CA PHE A 314 -21.26 5.89 -1.05
C PHE A 314 -22.49 5.05 -1.38
N ILE A 315 -23.52 5.02 -0.52
CA ILE A 315 -24.79 4.34 -0.86
C ILE A 315 -25.40 4.89 -2.14
N PHE A 316 -25.46 6.21 -2.26
CA PHE A 316 -26.04 6.88 -3.42
C PHE A 316 -25.27 6.54 -4.69
N LEU A 317 -23.96 6.73 -4.68
CA LEU A 317 -23.10 6.48 -5.84
C LEU A 317 -23.05 4.99 -6.22
N ILE A 318 -22.94 4.09 -5.25
CA ILE A 318 -22.94 2.65 -5.51
C ILE A 318 -24.25 2.19 -6.14
N ARG A 319 -25.39 2.73 -5.69
CA ARG A 319 -26.71 2.34 -6.22
C ARG A 319 -26.98 2.93 -7.59
N ILE A 320 -26.72 4.23 -7.80
CA ILE A 320 -26.98 4.89 -9.09
C ILE A 320 -26.12 4.31 -10.20
N PHE A 321 -24.81 4.13 -9.94
CA PHE A 321 -23.89 3.62 -10.94
C PHE A 321 -23.75 2.10 -10.93
N ASN A 322 -24.57 1.41 -10.13
CA ASN A 322 -24.56 -0.03 -9.96
C ASN A 322 -23.14 -0.61 -9.77
N VAL A 323 -22.35 0.00 -8.89
CA VAL A 323 -20.96 -0.39 -8.65
C VAL A 323 -20.93 -1.78 -8.00
N MET A 324 -20.19 -2.70 -8.60
CA MET A 324 -20.08 -4.09 -8.13
C MET A 324 -19.01 -4.22 -7.02
N THR A 325 -19.30 -3.59 -5.87
CA THR A 325 -18.50 -3.77 -4.66
C THR A 325 -18.59 -5.22 -4.14
N PRO A 326 -17.66 -5.68 -3.29
CA PRO A 326 -17.68 -7.06 -2.77
C PRO A 326 -19.06 -7.47 -2.24
N GLY A 327 -19.51 -8.66 -2.65
CA GLY A 327 -20.82 -9.21 -2.27
C GLY A 327 -22.01 -8.76 -3.13
N ARG A 328 -21.84 -7.86 -4.11
CA ARG A 328 -22.90 -7.41 -5.02
C ARG A 328 -22.97 -8.16 -6.37
N GLY A 329 -21.93 -8.91 -6.75
CA GLY A 329 -21.90 -9.68 -8.00
C GLY A 329 -23.04 -10.69 -8.10
N GLU A 330 -23.43 -11.06 -9.32
CA GLU A 330 -24.40 -12.14 -9.55
C GLU A 330 -23.77 -13.48 -9.18
N GLU A 331 -24.42 -14.24 -8.26
CA GLU A 331 -24.19 -15.66 -8.10
C GLU A 331 -25.21 -16.43 -8.91
N THR A 332 -24.75 -17.41 -9.67
CA THR A 332 -25.60 -18.51 -10.13
C THR A 332 -26.05 -19.30 -8.90
N GLU A 333 -27.33 -19.65 -8.83
CA GLU A 333 -28.00 -20.30 -7.68
C GLU A 333 -27.39 -21.65 -7.24
N GLU A 334 -26.41 -22.17 -7.96
CA GLU A 334 -25.73 -23.47 -7.69
C GLU A 334 -24.72 -23.46 -6.52
N ASN A 335 -24.38 -22.29 -5.94
CA ASN A 335 -23.29 -22.19 -4.94
C ASN A 335 -23.72 -22.34 -3.47
N VAL A 336 -25.01 -22.54 -3.18
CA VAL A 336 -25.52 -22.55 -1.79
C VAL A 336 -25.38 -23.93 -1.10
N GLU A 337 -25.19 -25.01 -1.84
CA GLU A 337 -25.18 -26.36 -1.29
C GLU A 337 -23.78 -26.94 -0.90
N GLN A 338 -22.68 -26.21 -1.13
CA GLN A 338 -21.31 -26.75 -0.96
C GLN A 338 -20.51 -26.27 0.25
N GLU A 339 -21.12 -25.64 1.24
CA GLU A 339 -20.39 -25.18 2.45
C GLU A 339 -19.98 -26.29 3.46
N THR A 340 -20.22 -27.57 3.17
CA THR A 340 -19.92 -28.69 4.08
C THR A 340 -18.72 -29.55 3.70
N SER A 341 -18.01 -29.25 2.59
CA SER A 341 -16.80 -30.00 2.26
C SER A 341 -15.59 -29.50 3.07
N SER A 342 -14.78 -30.44 3.58
CA SER A 342 -13.57 -30.09 4.32
C SER A 342 -12.61 -29.25 3.45
N LEU A 343 -11.80 -28.38 4.07
CA LEU A 343 -10.81 -27.54 3.38
C LEU A 343 -9.90 -28.40 2.48
N THR A 344 -9.51 -29.57 2.95
CA THR A 344 -8.68 -30.54 2.25
C THR A 344 -9.39 -31.11 1.00
N GLU A 345 -10.70 -31.40 1.07
CA GLU A 345 -11.47 -31.85 -0.09
C GLU A 345 -11.55 -30.79 -1.17
N ASN A 346 -11.77 -29.54 -0.78
CA ASN A 346 -11.74 -28.42 -1.72
C ASN A 346 -10.36 -28.20 -2.33
N ALA A 347 -9.29 -28.39 -1.58
CA ALA A 347 -7.92 -28.29 -2.08
C ALA A 347 -7.65 -29.39 -3.15
N HIS A 348 -8.12 -30.61 -2.97
CA HIS A 348 -8.05 -31.66 -4.01
C HIS A 348 -8.81 -31.26 -5.28
N LYS A 349 -10.01 -30.71 -5.14
CA LYS A 349 -10.80 -30.22 -6.29
C LYS A 349 -10.14 -29.03 -6.98
N ILE A 350 -9.50 -28.14 -6.24
CA ILE A 350 -8.70 -27.03 -6.80
C ILE A 350 -7.52 -27.56 -7.61
N ILE A 351 -6.78 -28.54 -7.09
CA ILE A 351 -5.68 -29.19 -7.81
C ILE A 351 -6.18 -29.82 -9.12
N ALA A 352 -7.30 -30.52 -9.09
CA ALA A 352 -7.91 -31.10 -10.28
C ALA A 352 -8.31 -30.02 -11.30
N ALA A 353 -8.96 -28.95 -10.85
CA ALA A 353 -9.39 -27.83 -11.70
C ALA A 353 -8.20 -27.04 -12.28
N LEU A 354 -7.03 -27.07 -11.65
CA LEU A 354 -5.80 -26.48 -12.18
C LEU A 354 -5.08 -27.35 -13.22
N GLY A 355 -5.67 -28.47 -13.64
CA GLY A 355 -5.10 -29.41 -14.59
C GLY A 355 -4.25 -30.49 -13.92
N ASN A 356 -4.56 -30.82 -12.66
CA ASN A 356 -3.86 -31.79 -11.82
C ASN A 356 -2.43 -31.36 -11.40
N ALA A 357 -1.84 -32.12 -10.47
CA ALA A 357 -0.52 -31.86 -9.90
C ALA A 357 0.59 -31.70 -10.95
N LYS A 358 0.50 -32.41 -12.08
CA LYS A 358 1.49 -32.36 -13.17
C LYS A 358 1.50 -31.01 -13.91
N ASN A 359 0.39 -30.29 -13.92
CA ASN A 359 0.26 -28.97 -14.54
C ASN A 359 0.72 -27.83 -13.63
N ILE A 360 0.76 -28.06 -12.30
CA ILE A 360 1.08 -27.04 -11.31
C ILE A 360 2.59 -26.95 -11.09
N GLU A 361 3.19 -25.82 -11.43
CA GLU A 361 4.60 -25.53 -11.19
C GLU A 361 4.84 -24.89 -9.81
N ASN A 362 4.06 -23.90 -9.45
CA ASN A 362 4.18 -23.19 -8.18
C ASN A 362 2.82 -22.71 -7.68
N VAL A 363 2.62 -22.70 -6.36
CA VAL A 363 1.43 -22.18 -5.71
C VAL A 363 1.85 -21.15 -4.68
N ASP A 364 1.27 -19.97 -4.77
CA ASP A 364 1.48 -18.87 -3.85
C ASP A 364 0.14 -18.17 -3.58
N ALA A 365 0.07 -17.36 -2.53
CA ALA A 365 -1.12 -16.58 -2.22
C ALA A 365 -0.78 -15.19 -1.71
N CYS A 366 -1.63 -14.23 -2.02
CA CYS A 366 -1.72 -12.99 -1.26
C CYS A 366 -3.00 -13.03 -0.39
N ILE A 367 -3.31 -11.94 0.29
CA ILE A 367 -4.45 -11.85 1.22
C ILE A 367 -5.77 -12.32 0.60
N THR A 368 -5.96 -12.14 -0.72
CA THR A 368 -7.25 -12.43 -1.38
C THR A 368 -7.14 -13.35 -2.59
N ARG A 369 -5.93 -13.69 -3.08
CA ARG A 369 -5.76 -14.40 -4.34
C ARG A 369 -4.83 -15.59 -4.19
N LEU A 370 -5.27 -16.75 -4.65
CA LEU A 370 -4.44 -17.91 -4.90
C LEU A 370 -3.75 -17.72 -6.27
N ARG A 371 -2.42 -17.70 -6.28
CA ARG A 371 -1.60 -17.49 -7.46
C ARG A 371 -0.91 -18.80 -7.85
N VAL A 372 -1.20 -19.29 -9.02
CA VAL A 372 -0.66 -20.57 -9.46
C VAL A 372 0.05 -20.40 -10.80
N SER A 373 1.33 -20.79 -10.84
CA SER A 373 2.06 -20.96 -12.09
C SER A 373 1.75 -22.34 -12.63
N VAL A 374 1.29 -22.41 -13.86
CA VAL A 374 0.92 -23.65 -14.53
C VAL A 374 1.70 -23.82 -15.85
N LYS A 375 1.92 -25.05 -16.27
CA LYS A 375 2.59 -25.36 -17.55
C LYS A 375 1.70 -25.03 -18.76
N ASP A 376 0.42 -25.41 -18.67
CA ASP A 376 -0.59 -25.13 -19.68
C ASP A 376 -1.82 -24.48 -19.05
N VAL A 377 -2.03 -23.20 -19.37
CA VAL A 377 -3.17 -22.41 -18.89
C VAL A 377 -4.50 -22.92 -19.47
N LYS A 378 -4.48 -23.54 -20.66
CA LYS A 378 -5.68 -24.07 -21.31
C LYS A 378 -6.24 -25.30 -20.59
N ALA A 379 -5.40 -26.00 -19.81
CA ALA A 379 -5.82 -27.14 -19.00
C ALA A 379 -6.53 -26.73 -17.71
N VAL A 380 -6.66 -25.42 -17.42
CA VAL A 380 -7.28 -24.92 -16.20
C VAL A 380 -8.78 -24.73 -16.41
N ASP A 381 -9.57 -25.42 -15.60
CA ASP A 381 -11.04 -25.28 -15.54
C ASP A 381 -11.43 -24.13 -14.62
N LYS A 382 -11.56 -22.95 -15.22
CA LYS A 382 -11.98 -21.71 -14.51
C LYS A 382 -13.39 -21.81 -13.95
N ALA A 383 -14.29 -22.53 -14.64
CA ALA A 383 -15.67 -22.68 -14.21
C ALA A 383 -15.74 -23.48 -12.89
N THR A 384 -14.96 -24.55 -12.79
CA THR A 384 -14.87 -25.32 -11.54
C THR A 384 -14.20 -24.52 -10.45
N LEU A 385 -13.16 -23.72 -10.69
CA LEU A 385 -12.58 -22.83 -9.69
C LEU A 385 -13.59 -21.80 -9.16
N LYS A 386 -14.45 -21.25 -10.02
CA LYS A 386 -15.53 -20.36 -9.61
C LYS A 386 -16.58 -21.11 -8.77
N LYS A 387 -16.96 -22.33 -9.14
CA LYS A 387 -17.84 -23.19 -8.34
C LYS A 387 -17.29 -23.52 -6.94
N LEU A 388 -15.96 -23.58 -6.82
CA LEU A 388 -15.27 -23.81 -5.54
C LEU A 388 -15.11 -22.52 -4.71
N GLY A 389 -15.71 -21.41 -5.14
CA GLY A 389 -15.77 -20.15 -4.39
C GLY A 389 -14.77 -19.09 -4.84
N ALA A 390 -14.11 -19.26 -5.97
CA ALA A 390 -13.34 -18.17 -6.56
C ALA A 390 -14.29 -17.12 -7.14
N ILE A 391 -14.19 -15.88 -6.68
CA ILE A 391 -14.98 -14.73 -7.17
C ILE A 391 -14.68 -14.49 -8.66
N ASP A 392 -13.40 -14.58 -9.03
CA ASP A 392 -12.95 -14.54 -10.42
C ASP A 392 -11.62 -15.26 -10.61
N VAL A 393 -11.31 -15.63 -11.87
CA VAL A 393 -10.09 -16.36 -12.23
C VAL A 393 -9.44 -15.66 -13.42
N LEU A 394 -8.29 -15.01 -13.17
CA LEU A 394 -7.54 -14.20 -14.12
C LEU A 394 -6.33 -14.97 -14.64
N GLU A 395 -6.06 -14.89 -15.94
CA GLU A 395 -4.81 -15.36 -16.53
C GLU A 395 -3.77 -14.23 -16.49
N VAL A 396 -2.62 -14.48 -15.89
CA VAL A 396 -1.56 -13.47 -15.77
C VAL A 396 -0.19 -14.16 -15.94
N GLY A 397 0.58 -13.72 -16.93
CA GLY A 397 1.99 -14.06 -17.05
C GLY A 397 2.32 -15.56 -17.15
N GLY A 398 1.46 -16.36 -17.78
CA GLY A 398 1.64 -17.82 -17.91
C GLY A 398 1.17 -18.60 -16.68
N GLY A 399 0.40 -17.98 -15.80
CA GLY A 399 -0.24 -18.59 -14.63
C GLY A 399 -1.68 -18.12 -14.48
N VAL A 400 -2.28 -18.53 -13.36
CA VAL A 400 -3.67 -18.25 -13.01
C VAL A 400 -3.74 -17.60 -11.63
N GLN A 401 -4.59 -16.59 -11.47
CA GLN A 401 -4.91 -15.98 -10.18
C GLN A 401 -6.39 -16.18 -9.89
N ALA A 402 -6.69 -17.03 -8.92
CA ALA A 402 -8.06 -17.28 -8.46
C ALA A 402 -8.34 -16.46 -7.19
N ILE A 403 -9.39 -15.65 -7.20
CA ILE A 403 -9.74 -14.71 -6.13
C ILE A 403 -10.63 -15.44 -5.12
N PHE A 404 -10.05 -16.04 -4.09
CA PHE A 404 -10.76 -16.74 -3.02
C PHE A 404 -10.99 -15.90 -1.74
N GLY A 405 -10.63 -14.61 -1.76
CA GLY A 405 -10.69 -13.78 -0.56
C GLY A 405 -9.79 -14.33 0.55
N ALA A 406 -10.22 -14.22 1.79
CA ALA A 406 -9.45 -14.66 2.97
C ALA A 406 -9.08 -16.16 2.95
N LYS A 407 -9.78 -16.99 2.18
CA LYS A 407 -9.49 -18.43 2.04
C LYS A 407 -8.28 -18.71 1.15
N ALA A 408 -7.76 -17.74 0.42
CA ALA A 408 -6.65 -17.94 -0.53
C ALA A 408 -5.38 -18.47 0.15
N VAL A 409 -5.03 -17.94 1.31
CA VAL A 409 -3.86 -18.36 2.09
C VAL A 409 -4.05 -19.78 2.63
N LEU A 410 -5.26 -20.12 3.08
CA LEU A 410 -5.58 -21.47 3.57
C LEU A 410 -5.47 -22.50 2.43
N TYR A 411 -6.04 -22.19 1.27
CA TYR A 411 -5.92 -23.06 0.10
C TYR A 411 -4.48 -23.20 -0.40
N LYS A 412 -3.65 -22.16 -0.31
CA LYS A 412 -2.22 -22.28 -0.63
C LYS A 412 -1.56 -23.33 0.25
N SER A 413 -1.72 -23.24 1.56
CA SER A 413 -1.10 -24.16 2.52
C SER A 413 -1.57 -25.61 2.27
N GLU A 414 -2.89 -25.84 2.15
CA GLU A 414 -3.44 -27.17 1.87
C GLU A 414 -2.99 -27.75 0.53
N VAL A 415 -3.01 -26.94 -0.54
CA VAL A 415 -2.55 -27.38 -1.88
C VAL A 415 -1.07 -27.71 -1.86
N ASN A 416 -0.22 -26.89 -1.21
CA ASN A 416 1.20 -27.19 -1.09
C ASN A 416 1.47 -28.45 -0.30
N GLN A 417 0.74 -28.68 0.80
CA GLN A 417 0.84 -29.88 1.61
C GLN A 417 0.46 -31.13 0.79
N ILE A 418 -0.64 -31.09 0.03
CA ILE A 418 -1.08 -32.21 -0.84
C ILE A 418 -0.04 -32.47 -1.95
N LEU A 419 0.58 -31.43 -2.49
CA LEU A 419 1.59 -31.54 -3.55
C LEU A 419 2.99 -31.90 -3.02
N GLY A 420 3.20 -31.99 -1.70
CA GLY A 420 4.50 -32.25 -1.08
C GLY A 420 5.51 -31.14 -1.35
N LYS A 421 5.06 -29.89 -1.49
CA LYS A 421 5.90 -28.70 -1.71
C LYS A 421 6.04 -27.95 -0.39
N GLU A 422 7.27 -27.51 -0.07
CA GLU A 422 7.50 -26.61 1.07
C GLU A 422 6.86 -25.24 0.84
N ASP A 423 6.35 -24.63 1.93
CA ASP A 423 5.69 -23.33 1.93
C ASP A 423 6.64 -22.15 1.61
#